data_360179ef93333fbd27f6c2aed693d474
#
_entry.id   360179ef93333fbd27f6c2aed693d474
#
_cell.length_a   1.000
_cell.length_b   1.000
_cell.length_c   1.000
_cell.angle_alpha   90.00
_cell.angle_beta   90.00
_cell.angle_gamma   90.00
#
_symmetry.space_group_name_H-M   'P 1'
#
loop_
_entity.id
_entity.type
_entity.pdbx_description
1 polymer ?
#
loop_
_entity_poly.entity_id
_entity_poly.type
_entity_poly.pdbx_seq_one_letter_code
_entity_poly.pdbx_strand_id
1 'polypeptide(L)'
;MKIFINAGHGGNDPGACGNGLRESDVALSIGKLTEKYLKAVGYDVKLFQYDGLQTICDVANDWCADLFVSIHCNAGGGTGTETYYFQGSANGETLAAYVQKQIVKSLPVVNRGVKHANFYVLKYTDMPAVLVETAFIDNFLDAKLLRDRQDDFARAIARGISDFYAFPKPDVIDFPTRH
;
A
#
# COMPACT_ATOMS: atom_id res chain seq x y z
N MET A 1 8.30 -5.19 16.49
CA MET A 1 7.45 -5.61 15.39
C MET A 1 8.10 -5.21 14.10
N LYS A 2 8.20 -6.14 13.16
CA LYS A 2 8.91 -6.00 11.89
C LYS A 2 7.92 -5.75 10.76
N ILE A 3 8.05 -4.62 10.07
CA ILE A 3 7.17 -4.23 8.98
C ILE A 3 8.00 -4.16 7.69
N PHE A 4 7.61 -4.96 6.70
CA PHE A 4 8.26 -4.95 5.39
C PHE A 4 7.47 -4.04 4.44
N ILE A 5 8.13 -2.99 3.96
CA ILE A 5 7.58 -2.09 2.95
C ILE A 5 8.22 -2.44 1.62
N ASN A 6 7.41 -2.88 0.68
CA ASN A 6 7.81 -3.04 -0.70
C ASN A 6 7.40 -1.80 -1.49
N ALA A 7 8.34 -1.10 -2.08
CA ALA A 7 8.03 -0.12 -3.11
C ALA A 7 7.92 -0.86 -4.44
N GLY A 8 6.76 -0.76 -5.08
CA GLY A 8 6.49 -1.48 -6.34
C GLY A 8 7.48 -1.13 -7.44
N HIS A 9 7.71 -2.11 -8.32
CA HIS A 9 8.63 -1.99 -9.45
C HIS A 9 10.07 -1.69 -9.02
N GLY A 10 10.92 -1.14 -9.89
CA GLY A 10 12.30 -0.79 -9.59
C GLY A 10 13.28 -1.47 -10.54
N GLY A 11 14.58 -1.27 -10.31
CA GLY A 11 15.58 -1.76 -11.25
C GLY A 11 15.35 -1.21 -12.65
N ASN A 12 15.09 -2.09 -13.61
CA ASN A 12 14.78 -1.75 -15.00
C ASN A 12 13.26 -1.60 -15.25
N ASP A 13 12.43 -1.96 -14.29
CA ASP A 13 10.96 -1.84 -14.39
C ASP A 13 10.49 -0.49 -13.84
N PRO A 14 10.06 0.45 -14.70
CA PRO A 14 9.53 1.74 -14.25
C PRO A 14 8.12 1.63 -13.67
N GLY A 15 7.41 0.50 -13.86
CA GLY A 15 5.97 0.41 -13.65
C GLY A 15 5.17 1.26 -14.64
N ALA A 16 3.96 1.62 -14.27
CA ALA A 16 3.16 2.53 -15.07
C ALA A 16 3.80 3.93 -15.14
N CYS A 17 3.64 4.57 -16.30
CA CYS A 17 4.13 5.93 -16.55
C CYS A 17 3.00 6.80 -17.05
N GLY A 18 2.84 7.98 -16.47
CA GLY A 18 1.79 8.92 -16.86
C GLY A 18 2.00 10.31 -16.25
N ASN A 19 1.52 11.34 -16.92
CA ASN A 19 1.58 12.73 -16.45
C ASN A 19 2.98 13.18 -15.96
N GLY A 20 4.05 12.66 -16.58
CA GLY A 20 5.44 12.96 -16.20
C GLY A 20 5.93 12.27 -14.94
N LEU A 21 5.20 11.26 -14.45
CA LEU A 21 5.57 10.42 -13.31
C LEU A 21 5.92 9.01 -13.77
N ARG A 22 6.77 8.33 -12.97
CA ARG A 22 7.05 6.90 -13.05
C ARG A 22 6.60 6.25 -11.73
N GLU A 23 5.88 5.16 -11.81
CA GLU A 23 5.36 4.47 -10.64
C GLU A 23 6.46 4.06 -9.65
N SER A 24 7.56 3.49 -10.16
CA SER A 24 8.68 3.07 -9.32
C SER A 24 9.27 4.22 -8.47
N ASP A 25 9.34 5.44 -9.04
CA ASP A 25 9.86 6.60 -8.33
C ASP A 25 8.89 7.09 -7.25
N VAL A 26 7.58 7.13 -7.59
CA VAL A 26 6.52 7.54 -6.65
C VAL A 26 6.39 6.53 -5.51
N ALA A 27 6.36 5.22 -5.82
CA ALA A 27 6.27 4.16 -4.84
C ALA A 27 7.47 4.19 -3.87
N LEU A 28 8.69 4.36 -4.39
CA LEU A 28 9.89 4.49 -3.57
C LEU A 28 9.86 5.71 -2.66
N SER A 29 9.41 6.85 -3.17
CA SER A 29 9.32 8.09 -2.39
C SER A 29 8.32 7.95 -1.24
N ILE A 30 7.10 7.45 -1.53
CA ILE A 30 6.09 7.18 -0.50
C ILE A 30 6.59 6.12 0.48
N GLY A 31 7.25 5.06 -0.01
CA GLY A 31 7.83 4.00 0.81
C GLY A 31 8.86 4.53 1.82
N LYS A 32 9.79 5.39 1.39
CA LYS A 32 10.79 6.03 2.28
C LYS A 32 10.15 6.90 3.38
N LEU A 33 9.11 7.64 3.03
CA LEU A 33 8.37 8.46 3.99
C LEU A 33 7.57 7.57 4.97
N THR A 34 6.94 6.51 4.49
CA THR A 34 6.23 5.53 5.33
C THR A 34 7.19 4.86 6.31
N GLU A 35 8.34 4.39 5.84
CA GLU A 35 9.41 3.82 6.68
C GLU A 35 9.83 4.81 7.79
N LYS A 36 10.08 6.07 7.43
CA LYS A 36 10.44 7.13 8.38
C LYS A 36 9.39 7.28 9.50
N TYR A 37 8.09 7.32 9.14
CA TYR A 37 7.03 7.47 10.13
C TYR A 37 6.87 6.26 11.04
N LEU A 38 6.96 5.06 10.48
CA LEU A 38 6.87 3.83 11.26
C LEU A 38 8.07 3.64 12.20
N LYS A 39 9.29 3.97 11.76
CA LYS A 39 10.48 3.95 12.62
C LYS A 39 10.37 4.97 13.75
N ALA A 40 9.80 6.15 13.51
CA ALA A 40 9.61 7.18 14.52
C ALA A 40 8.68 6.76 15.67
N VAL A 41 7.78 5.80 15.44
CA VAL A 41 6.91 5.24 16.47
C VAL A 41 7.40 3.88 17.01
N GLY A 42 8.64 3.49 16.69
CA GLY A 42 9.33 2.36 17.30
C GLY A 42 9.18 1.01 16.59
N TYR A 43 8.67 0.97 15.37
CA TYR A 43 8.67 -0.26 14.57
C TYR A 43 10.04 -0.53 13.95
N ASP A 44 10.39 -1.81 13.79
CA ASP A 44 11.52 -2.25 12.98
C ASP A 44 11.04 -2.35 11.52
N VAL A 45 11.59 -1.53 10.64
CA VAL A 45 11.08 -1.40 9.26
C VAL A 45 12.17 -1.63 8.25
N LYS A 46 11.88 -2.49 7.29
CA LYS A 46 12.72 -2.74 6.11
C LYS A 46 11.99 -2.26 4.87
N LEU A 47 12.55 -1.23 4.21
CA LEU A 47 12.13 -0.82 2.87
C LEU A 47 12.94 -1.61 1.83
N PHE A 48 12.25 -2.18 0.85
CA PHE A 48 12.85 -2.93 -0.23
C PHE A 48 12.18 -2.60 -1.56
N GLN A 49 12.97 -2.38 -2.60
CA GLN A 49 12.49 -2.18 -3.97
C GLN A 49 13.30 -3.06 -4.91
N TYR A 50 12.60 -3.88 -5.68
CA TYR A 50 13.21 -4.80 -6.63
C TYR A 50 12.17 -5.22 -7.68
N ASP A 51 12.60 -5.63 -8.88
CA ASP A 51 11.71 -6.04 -9.97
C ASP A 51 11.37 -7.55 -9.98
N GLY A 52 12.03 -8.36 -9.15
CA GLY A 52 11.80 -9.80 -9.04
C GLY A 52 10.83 -10.17 -7.92
N LEU A 53 9.59 -10.53 -8.24
CA LEU A 53 8.53 -10.83 -7.26
C LEU A 53 8.90 -11.94 -6.28
N GLN A 54 9.55 -13.01 -6.75
CA GLN A 54 10.03 -14.11 -5.89
C GLN A 54 11.03 -13.59 -4.85
N THR A 55 12.03 -12.82 -5.29
CA THR A 55 13.04 -12.25 -4.40
C THR A 55 12.44 -11.33 -3.34
N ILE A 56 11.42 -10.54 -3.70
CA ILE A 56 10.69 -9.70 -2.74
C ILE A 56 10.05 -10.55 -1.64
N CYS A 57 9.37 -11.64 -2.02
CA CYS A 57 8.75 -12.55 -1.07
C CYS A 57 9.78 -13.24 -0.18
N ASP A 58 10.85 -13.78 -0.78
CA ASP A 58 11.91 -14.47 -0.06
C ASP A 58 12.57 -13.55 0.98
N VAL A 59 12.92 -12.33 0.60
CA VAL A 59 13.54 -11.36 1.53
C VAL A 59 12.59 -10.96 2.67
N ALA A 60 11.28 -10.87 2.42
CA ALA A 60 10.30 -10.58 3.46
C ALA A 60 10.12 -11.76 4.43
N ASN A 61 10.01 -12.99 3.89
CA ASN A 61 9.83 -14.21 4.65
C ASN A 61 11.09 -14.55 5.47
N ASP A 62 12.28 -14.51 4.87
CA ASP A 62 13.57 -14.75 5.55
C ASP A 62 13.82 -13.73 6.68
N TRP A 63 13.37 -12.50 6.49
CA TRP A 63 13.46 -11.49 7.56
C TRP A 63 12.43 -11.71 8.66
N CYS A 64 11.51 -12.66 8.50
CA CYS A 64 10.40 -12.93 9.42
C CYS A 64 9.60 -11.66 9.73
N ALA A 65 9.12 -10.98 8.69
CA ALA A 65 8.29 -9.79 8.84
C ALA A 65 6.95 -10.15 9.50
N ASP A 66 6.45 -9.26 10.36
CA ASP A 66 5.12 -9.40 10.98
C ASP A 66 4.00 -8.87 10.07
N LEU A 67 4.33 -7.92 9.18
CA LEU A 67 3.44 -7.39 8.14
C LEU A 67 4.20 -7.11 6.85
N PHE A 68 3.48 -7.23 5.71
CA PHE A 68 3.96 -6.85 4.38
C PHE A 68 3.03 -5.81 3.76
N VAL A 69 3.59 -4.70 3.29
CA VAL A 69 2.84 -3.63 2.62
C VAL A 69 3.54 -3.26 1.32
N SER A 70 2.92 -3.55 0.18
CA SER A 70 3.38 -3.15 -1.15
C SER A 70 2.70 -1.84 -1.56
N ILE A 71 3.46 -0.90 -2.07
CA ILE A 71 2.98 0.44 -2.47
C ILE A 71 3.12 0.58 -3.98
N HIS A 72 2.01 0.89 -4.64
CA HIS A 72 1.87 0.99 -6.09
C HIS A 72 1.10 2.24 -6.51
N CYS A 73 1.10 2.51 -7.81
CA CYS A 73 0.23 3.49 -8.47
C CYS A 73 -0.57 2.78 -9.55
N ASN A 74 -1.89 2.91 -9.51
CA ASN A 74 -2.79 2.32 -10.48
C ASN A 74 -2.68 2.99 -11.88
N ALA A 75 -3.12 2.29 -12.90
CA ALA A 75 -3.25 2.78 -14.27
C ALA A 75 -4.40 2.08 -15.00
N GLY A 76 -4.81 2.61 -16.15
CA GLY A 76 -5.89 2.04 -16.97
C GLY A 76 -7.12 2.92 -17.09
N GLY A 77 -6.97 4.25 -16.95
CA GLY A 77 -8.02 5.25 -17.18
C GLY A 77 -9.03 5.39 -16.05
N GLY A 78 -8.71 4.89 -14.85
CA GLY A 78 -9.56 5.05 -13.68
C GLY A 78 -9.24 6.30 -12.86
N THR A 79 -9.78 6.35 -11.63
CA THR A 79 -9.47 7.36 -10.62
C THR A 79 -9.70 6.79 -9.22
N GLY A 80 -8.89 7.21 -8.24
CA GLY A 80 -9.08 6.86 -6.85
C GLY A 80 -8.06 5.88 -6.29
N THR A 81 -8.25 5.51 -5.04
CA THR A 81 -7.39 4.60 -4.27
C THR A 81 -8.11 3.30 -3.93
N GLU A 82 -7.37 2.21 -3.92
CA GLU A 82 -7.86 0.88 -3.52
C GLU A 82 -6.75 0.08 -2.84
N THR A 83 -7.14 -0.78 -1.91
CA THR A 83 -6.16 -1.62 -1.20
C THR A 83 -6.55 -3.08 -1.35
N TYR A 84 -5.60 -3.90 -1.80
CA TYR A 84 -5.78 -5.32 -2.06
C TYR A 84 -5.20 -6.18 -0.96
N TYR A 85 -5.85 -7.32 -0.72
CA TYR A 85 -5.39 -8.40 0.15
C TYR A 85 -5.57 -9.76 -0.55
N PHE A 86 -4.93 -10.81 -0.04
CA PHE A 86 -5.11 -12.18 -0.57
C PHE A 86 -6.44 -12.76 -0.09
N GLN A 87 -7.23 -13.33 -1.00
CA GLN A 87 -8.52 -13.92 -0.68
C GLN A 87 -8.40 -14.98 0.43
N GLY A 88 -9.22 -14.85 1.48
CA GLY A 88 -9.19 -15.73 2.65
C GLY A 88 -8.25 -15.30 3.78
N SER A 89 -7.44 -14.25 3.58
CA SER A 89 -6.59 -13.67 4.63
C SER A 89 -7.39 -12.67 5.48
N ALA A 90 -7.98 -13.12 6.58
CA ALA A 90 -8.77 -12.25 7.48
C ALA A 90 -7.94 -11.09 8.06
N ASN A 91 -6.68 -11.33 8.42
CA ASN A 91 -5.78 -10.28 8.90
C ASN A 91 -5.35 -9.33 7.77
N GLY A 92 -5.16 -9.85 6.54
CA GLY A 92 -4.89 -9.03 5.36
C GLY A 92 -6.06 -8.12 5.03
N GLU A 93 -7.30 -8.63 5.08
CA GLU A 93 -8.51 -7.84 4.90
C GLU A 93 -8.63 -6.71 5.93
N THR A 94 -8.41 -7.04 7.20
CA THR A 94 -8.45 -6.07 8.30
C THR A 94 -7.38 -4.98 8.12
N LEU A 95 -6.14 -5.35 7.80
CA LEU A 95 -5.07 -4.40 7.51
C LEU A 95 -5.42 -3.50 6.32
N ALA A 96 -5.94 -4.09 5.23
CA ALA A 96 -6.37 -3.33 4.05
C ALA A 96 -7.46 -2.31 4.40
N ALA A 97 -8.42 -2.69 5.24
CA ALA A 97 -9.49 -1.79 5.68
C ALA A 97 -8.95 -0.57 6.46
N TYR A 98 -8.00 -0.79 7.38
CA TYR A 98 -7.39 0.32 8.12
C TYR A 98 -6.58 1.25 7.22
N VAL A 99 -5.75 0.70 6.33
CA VAL A 99 -4.95 1.49 5.40
C VAL A 99 -5.84 2.30 4.47
N GLN A 100 -6.83 1.65 3.83
CA GLN A 100 -7.78 2.30 2.93
C GLN A 100 -8.53 3.43 3.61
N LYS A 101 -9.05 3.19 4.83
CA LYS A 101 -9.76 4.19 5.65
C LYS A 101 -8.90 5.43 5.90
N GLN A 102 -7.63 5.25 6.25
CA GLN A 102 -6.76 6.38 6.54
C GLN A 102 -6.39 7.17 5.29
N ILE A 103 -6.19 6.52 4.14
CA ILE A 103 -5.93 7.22 2.87
C ILE A 103 -7.14 8.09 2.49
N VAL A 104 -8.34 7.51 2.47
CA VAL A 104 -9.58 8.22 2.12
C VAL A 104 -9.90 9.37 3.09
N LYS A 105 -9.55 9.21 4.38
CA LYS A 105 -9.73 10.27 5.38
C LYS A 105 -8.75 11.43 5.18
N SER A 106 -7.54 11.15 4.68
CA SER A 106 -6.43 12.11 4.64
C SER A 106 -6.32 12.86 3.31
N LEU A 107 -6.85 12.29 2.23
CA LEU A 107 -6.69 12.81 0.87
C LEU A 107 -8.04 12.94 0.16
N PRO A 108 -8.19 13.95 -0.71
CA PRO A 108 -9.38 14.11 -1.55
C PRO A 108 -9.33 13.15 -2.75
N VAL A 109 -9.34 11.86 -2.50
CA VAL A 109 -9.22 10.80 -3.48
C VAL A 109 -10.49 9.96 -3.50
N VAL A 110 -10.91 9.48 -4.67
CA VAL A 110 -12.08 8.60 -4.80
C VAL A 110 -11.81 7.29 -4.07
N ASN A 111 -12.73 6.88 -3.20
CA ASN A 111 -12.64 5.60 -2.51
C ASN A 111 -13.15 4.46 -3.40
N ARG A 112 -12.25 3.59 -3.84
CA ARG A 112 -12.58 2.37 -4.62
C ARG A 112 -12.72 1.13 -3.72
N GLY A 113 -12.44 1.30 -2.43
CA GLY A 113 -12.63 0.28 -1.39
C GLY A 113 -11.48 -0.71 -1.25
N VAL A 114 -11.76 -1.71 -0.42
CA VAL A 114 -10.89 -2.87 -0.20
C VAL A 114 -11.30 -3.98 -1.15
N LYS A 115 -10.31 -4.67 -1.72
CA LYS A 115 -10.51 -5.72 -2.72
C LYS A 115 -9.60 -6.91 -2.43
N HIS A 116 -9.99 -8.08 -2.88
CA HIS A 116 -9.08 -9.22 -2.91
C HIS A 116 -8.51 -9.44 -4.31
N ALA A 117 -7.26 -9.88 -4.38
CA ALA A 117 -6.61 -10.26 -5.62
C ALA A 117 -5.56 -11.35 -5.38
N ASN A 118 -5.28 -12.10 -6.45
CA ASN A 118 -4.31 -13.18 -6.42
C ASN A 118 -2.90 -12.69 -6.85
N PHE A 119 -2.51 -11.51 -6.36
CA PHE A 119 -1.19 -10.96 -6.65
C PHE A 119 -0.08 -11.81 -6.03
N TYR A 120 1.02 -11.97 -6.75
CA TYR A 120 2.12 -12.83 -6.36
C TYR A 120 2.62 -12.52 -4.94
N VAL A 121 2.91 -11.26 -4.66
CA VAL A 121 3.44 -10.83 -3.36
C VAL A 121 2.44 -10.96 -2.20
N LEU A 122 1.13 -11.00 -2.49
CA LEU A 122 0.11 -11.25 -1.47
C LEU A 122 -0.07 -12.73 -1.18
N LYS A 123 0.22 -13.59 -2.17
CA LYS A 123 0.03 -15.03 -2.07
C LYS A 123 1.22 -15.74 -1.45
N TYR A 124 2.45 -15.28 -1.74
CA TYR A 124 3.69 -16.00 -1.41
C TYR A 124 4.48 -15.35 -0.27
N THR A 125 3.90 -14.39 0.43
CA THR A 125 4.39 -13.86 1.72
C THR A 125 3.67 -14.56 2.86
N ASP A 126 4.40 -14.90 3.93
CA ASP A 126 3.92 -15.73 5.04
C ASP A 126 3.11 -14.95 6.10
N MET A 127 3.18 -13.63 6.06
CA MET A 127 2.54 -12.73 7.01
C MET A 127 1.30 -12.05 6.39
N PRO A 128 0.44 -11.37 7.20
CA PRO A 128 -0.60 -10.51 6.66
C PRO A 128 -0.03 -9.50 5.67
N ALA A 129 -0.56 -9.51 4.45
CA ALA A 129 -0.03 -8.74 3.32
C ALA A 129 -1.11 -7.92 2.63
N VAL A 130 -0.75 -6.69 2.24
CA VAL A 130 -1.59 -5.79 1.45
C VAL A 130 -0.79 -5.14 0.31
N LEU A 131 -1.50 -4.80 -0.77
CA LEU A 131 -1.00 -3.99 -1.86
C LEU A 131 -1.89 -2.75 -2.00
N VAL A 132 -1.27 -1.60 -1.87
CA VAL A 132 -1.93 -0.28 -1.89
C VAL A 132 -1.75 0.35 -3.24
N GLU A 133 -2.83 0.50 -3.99
CA GLU A 133 -2.90 1.34 -5.18
C GLU A 133 -3.25 2.75 -4.74
N THR A 134 -2.26 3.61 -4.64
CA THR A 134 -2.39 4.95 -4.03
C THR A 134 -3.33 5.86 -4.82
N ALA A 135 -3.13 5.96 -6.13
CA ALA A 135 -3.98 6.69 -7.06
C ALA A 135 -3.60 6.34 -8.52
N PHE A 136 -4.37 6.78 -9.49
CA PHE A 136 -4.12 6.49 -10.92
C PHE A 136 -3.09 7.45 -11.51
N ILE A 137 -1.94 6.92 -11.92
CA ILE A 137 -0.83 7.72 -12.47
C ILE A 137 -1.15 8.33 -13.84
N ASP A 138 -2.06 7.72 -14.60
CA ASP A 138 -2.53 8.15 -15.91
C ASP A 138 -3.74 9.11 -15.84
N ASN A 139 -4.33 9.31 -14.65
CA ASN A 139 -5.37 10.32 -14.41
C ASN A 139 -4.72 11.65 -13.96
N PHE A 140 -5.07 12.75 -14.59
CA PHE A 140 -4.44 14.06 -14.34
C PHE A 140 -4.59 14.56 -12.89
N LEU A 141 -5.80 14.41 -12.29
CA LEU A 141 -6.04 14.86 -10.91
C LEU A 141 -5.36 13.94 -9.88
N ASP A 142 -5.42 12.64 -10.10
CA ASP A 142 -4.75 11.65 -9.25
C ASP A 142 -3.22 11.81 -9.34
N ALA A 143 -2.67 12.00 -10.54
CA ALA A 143 -1.25 12.26 -10.75
C ALA A 143 -0.76 13.55 -10.05
N LYS A 144 -1.64 14.56 -9.98
CA LYS A 144 -1.35 15.76 -9.17
C LYS A 144 -1.23 15.41 -7.68
N LEU A 145 -2.10 14.57 -7.14
CA LEU A 145 -1.98 14.08 -5.76
C LEU A 145 -0.70 13.26 -5.55
N LEU A 146 -0.38 12.35 -6.49
CA LEU A 146 0.85 11.55 -6.46
C LEU A 146 2.13 12.40 -6.51
N ARG A 147 2.08 13.57 -7.11
CA ARG A 147 3.21 14.52 -7.15
C ARG A 147 3.30 15.36 -5.90
N ASP A 148 2.18 15.94 -5.46
CA ASP A 148 2.17 17.04 -4.49
C ASP A 148 1.90 16.55 -3.05
N ARG A 149 1.35 15.34 -2.86
CA ARG A 149 0.82 14.85 -1.58
C ARG A 149 1.40 13.50 -1.13
N GLN A 150 2.63 13.16 -1.55
CA GLN A 150 3.29 11.89 -1.19
C GLN A 150 3.45 11.71 0.33
N ASP A 151 3.73 12.78 1.05
CA ASP A 151 3.82 12.77 2.51
C ASP A 151 2.49 12.40 3.18
N ASP A 152 1.37 12.88 2.64
CA ASP A 152 0.04 12.55 3.17
C ASP A 152 -0.33 11.09 2.90
N PHE A 153 0.00 10.54 1.72
CA PHE A 153 -0.14 9.10 1.47
C PHE A 153 0.68 8.28 2.46
N ALA A 154 1.94 8.65 2.65
CA ALA A 154 2.83 7.93 3.57
C ALA A 154 2.35 7.97 5.02
N ARG A 155 1.89 9.15 5.50
CA ARG A 155 1.30 9.29 6.83
C ARG A 155 0.04 8.46 6.98
N ALA A 156 -0.82 8.44 5.96
CA ALA A 156 -2.05 7.66 5.97
C ALA A 156 -1.76 6.16 6.03
N ILE A 157 -0.84 5.65 5.21
CA ILE A 157 -0.41 4.25 5.23
C ILE A 157 0.18 3.89 6.59
N ALA A 158 1.13 4.67 7.11
CA ALA A 158 1.75 4.43 8.42
C ALA A 158 0.72 4.44 9.56
N ARG A 159 -0.27 5.34 9.51
CA ARG A 159 -1.34 5.41 10.49
C ARG A 159 -2.27 4.21 10.40
N GLY A 160 -2.63 3.75 9.18
CA GLY A 160 -3.43 2.55 8.97
C GLY A 160 -2.75 1.29 9.53
N ILE A 161 -1.44 1.15 9.34
CA ILE A 161 -0.64 0.07 9.93
C ILE A 161 -0.65 0.16 11.47
N SER A 162 -0.48 1.35 12.03
CA SER A 162 -0.49 1.55 13.49
C SER A 162 -1.88 1.27 14.09
N ASP A 163 -2.96 1.67 13.42
CA ASP A 163 -4.34 1.41 13.83
C ASP A 163 -4.64 -0.10 13.84
N PHE A 164 -4.14 -0.85 12.85
CA PHE A 164 -4.31 -2.32 12.79
C PHE A 164 -3.78 -3.01 14.05
N TYR A 165 -2.69 -2.49 14.64
CA TYR A 165 -2.15 -3.05 15.87
C TYR A 165 -2.80 -2.54 17.13
N ALA A 166 -3.23 -1.28 17.15
CA ALA A 166 -3.84 -0.66 18.32
C ALA A 166 -5.28 -1.16 18.56
N PHE A 167 -5.99 -1.52 17.50
CA PHE A 167 -7.41 -1.88 17.56
C PHE A 167 -7.63 -3.24 16.86
N PRO A 168 -7.58 -4.35 17.62
CA PRO A 168 -7.87 -5.66 17.02
C PRO A 168 -9.34 -5.74 16.62
N LYS A 169 -9.61 -5.72 15.33
CA LYS A 169 -10.86 -5.69 14.56
C LYS A 169 -11.61 -4.35 14.62
N PRO A 170 -11.68 -3.60 13.51
CA PRO A 170 -12.77 -2.65 13.34
C PRO A 170 -14.06 -3.47 13.32
N ASP A 171 -15.07 -3.00 14.03
CA ASP A 171 -16.44 -3.40 13.74
C ASP A 171 -16.63 -3.26 12.24
N VAL A 172 -17.17 -4.30 11.60
CA VAL A 172 -17.46 -4.30 10.17
C VAL A 172 -18.28 -3.05 9.89
N ILE A 173 -17.65 -2.02 9.37
CA ILE A 173 -18.36 -0.83 8.95
C ILE A 173 -19.01 -1.22 7.62
N ASP A 174 -20.27 -1.61 7.73
CA ASP A 174 -21.14 -1.85 6.58
C ASP A 174 -21.23 -0.54 5.79
N PHE A 175 -20.47 -0.44 4.71
CA PHE A 175 -20.58 0.68 3.78
C PHE A 175 -21.90 0.50 3.02
N PRO A 176 -22.87 1.42 3.15
CA PRO A 176 -24.11 1.30 2.39
C PRO A 176 -23.76 1.31 0.90
N THR A 177 -24.04 0.19 0.24
CA THR A 177 -24.05 0.10 -1.22
C THR A 177 -25.11 1.07 -1.73
N ARG A 178 -24.68 2.21 -2.27
CA ARG A 178 -25.58 3.09 -3.02
C ARG A 178 -25.88 2.37 -4.34
N HIS A 179 -27.15 1.98 -4.49
CA HIS A 179 -27.76 1.55 -5.75
C HIS A 179 -27.80 2.71 -6.75
#